data_b9cedd72f4dc56bf0ab4e65b941c033f
#
_entry.id   b9cedd72f4dc56bf0ab4e65b941c033f
#
_cell.length_a   1.000
_cell.length_b   1.000
_cell.length_c   1.000
_cell.angle_alpha   90.00
_cell.angle_beta   90.00
_cell.angle_gamma   90.00
#
_symmetry.space_group_name_H-M   'P 1'
#
loop_
_entity.id
_entity.type
_entity.pdbx_description
1 polymer ?
#
loop_
_entity_poly.entity_id
_entity_poly.type
_entity_poly.pdbx_seq_one_letter_code
_entity_poly.pdbx_strand_id
1 'polypeptide(L)'
;MKQIALDIGLAPEPTLDGFVAGRNAAALQHLRLWSESAARSPVPTYLWGPEGAGKTHLLRAARAQLLAQGADVGWLDIDTPPRTPFNEHWDAVLLDDVHLYDTELQHTAFNWFVNAVAPANGRARPVLAAGLLPPADLPLREDLRTRLGWGHVFELHVLPESEMRAVLRRAADARGVFLSDEVMNFVLGRFSRDLGSLMQLLDHLDRYALQTQRA
;
A
#
# COMPACT_ATOMS: atom_id res chain seq x y z
N MET A 1 32.65 20.36 -14.76
CA MET A 1 31.63 19.33 -14.48
C MET A 1 30.41 20.04 -13.89
N LYS A 2 29.27 20.10 -14.61
CA LYS A 2 28.04 20.62 -14.04
C LYS A 2 27.43 19.52 -13.16
N GLN A 3 27.35 19.79 -11.86
CA GLN A 3 26.62 18.95 -10.91
C GLN A 3 25.13 19.17 -11.21
N ILE A 4 24.49 18.18 -11.82
CA ILE A 4 23.04 18.19 -12.03
C ILE A 4 22.44 17.78 -10.67
N ALA A 5 21.78 18.71 -10.01
CA ALA A 5 20.96 18.40 -8.86
C ALA A 5 19.88 17.40 -9.33
N LEU A 6 19.93 16.16 -8.83
CA LEU A 6 18.80 15.25 -8.95
C LEU A 6 17.65 15.90 -8.19
N ASP A 7 16.72 16.46 -8.93
CA ASP A 7 15.41 16.81 -8.40
C ASP A 7 14.71 15.46 -8.14
N ILE A 8 14.73 15.02 -6.87
CA ILE A 8 14.01 13.85 -6.41
C ILE A 8 12.55 14.27 -6.34
N GLY A 9 11.95 14.49 -7.51
CA GLY A 9 10.52 14.73 -7.62
C GLY A 9 9.80 13.62 -6.90
N LEU A 10 8.86 13.98 -6.03
CA LEU A 10 8.01 13.05 -5.29
C LEU A 10 7.49 11.99 -6.27
N ALA A 11 7.74 10.73 -5.96
CA ALA A 11 7.19 9.63 -6.73
C ALA A 11 5.66 9.83 -6.84
N PRO A 12 5.05 9.56 -8.00
CA PRO A 12 3.61 9.70 -8.13
C PRO A 12 2.92 8.88 -7.04
N GLU A 13 1.89 9.44 -6.42
CA GLU A 13 1.13 8.73 -5.39
C GLU A 13 0.60 7.42 -5.96
N PRO A 14 0.68 6.31 -5.19
CA PRO A 14 0.16 5.04 -5.63
C PRO A 14 -1.34 5.13 -5.89
N THR A 15 -1.80 4.47 -6.96
CA THR A 15 -3.22 4.40 -7.32
C THR A 15 -3.68 2.95 -7.42
N LEU A 16 -4.98 2.69 -7.19
CA LEU A 16 -5.55 1.35 -7.38
C LEU A 16 -5.46 0.90 -8.84
N ASP A 17 -5.53 1.84 -9.80
CA ASP A 17 -5.42 1.52 -11.23
C ASP A 17 -3.96 1.23 -11.64
N GLY A 18 -3.00 1.79 -10.96
CA GLY A 18 -1.58 1.48 -11.16
C GLY A 18 -1.15 0.13 -10.57
N PHE A 19 -2.00 -0.50 -9.76
CA PHE A 19 -1.67 -1.79 -9.17
C PHE A 19 -1.85 -2.94 -10.17
N VAL A 20 -0.80 -3.71 -10.38
CA VAL A 20 -0.85 -4.90 -11.24
C VAL A 20 -1.42 -6.06 -10.44
N ALA A 21 -2.65 -6.42 -10.75
CA ALA A 21 -3.41 -7.37 -9.96
C ALA A 21 -2.80 -8.78 -9.91
N GLY A 22 -2.38 -9.33 -11.06
CA GLY A 22 -1.93 -10.72 -11.11
C GLY A 22 -2.94 -11.65 -10.41
N ARG A 23 -2.46 -12.42 -9.44
CA ARG A 23 -3.30 -13.29 -8.58
C ARG A 23 -4.11 -12.53 -7.53
N ASN A 24 -3.90 -11.23 -7.38
CA ASN A 24 -4.52 -10.39 -6.34
C ASN A 24 -5.80 -9.68 -6.81
N ALA A 25 -6.40 -10.12 -7.91
CA ALA A 25 -7.56 -9.47 -8.53
C ALA A 25 -8.75 -9.32 -7.58
N ALA A 26 -9.01 -10.31 -6.73
CA ALA A 26 -10.12 -10.27 -5.76
C ALA A 26 -9.91 -9.17 -4.71
N ALA A 27 -8.70 -9.04 -4.15
CA ALA A 27 -8.37 -8.00 -3.19
C ALA A 27 -8.46 -6.60 -3.83
N LEU A 28 -7.92 -6.43 -5.04
CA LEU A 28 -8.00 -5.17 -5.78
C LEU A 28 -9.45 -4.76 -6.07
N GLN A 29 -10.27 -5.69 -6.55
CA GLN A 29 -11.68 -5.43 -6.83
C GLN A 29 -12.43 -5.04 -5.56
N HIS A 30 -12.19 -5.75 -4.45
CA HIS A 30 -12.78 -5.39 -3.16
C HIS A 30 -12.40 -3.97 -2.74
N LEU A 31 -11.12 -3.59 -2.82
CA LEU A 31 -10.67 -2.25 -2.44
C LEU A 31 -11.20 -1.15 -3.34
N ARG A 32 -11.38 -1.40 -4.65
CA ARG A 32 -12.05 -0.45 -5.56
C ARG A 32 -13.49 -0.19 -5.11
N LEU A 33 -14.29 -1.23 -4.93
CA LEU A 33 -15.67 -1.11 -4.47
C LEU A 33 -15.76 -0.44 -3.09
N TRP A 34 -14.85 -0.81 -2.19
CA TRP A 34 -14.78 -0.25 -0.84
C TRP A 34 -14.45 1.24 -0.86
N SER A 35 -13.48 1.68 -1.67
CA SER A 35 -13.05 3.09 -1.73
C SER A 35 -13.99 3.98 -2.54
N GLU A 36 -14.74 3.43 -3.51
CA GLU A 36 -15.70 4.18 -4.33
C GLU A 36 -17.06 4.38 -3.64
N SER A 37 -17.41 3.50 -2.72
CA SER A 37 -18.72 3.56 -2.06
C SER A 37 -18.83 4.74 -1.09
N ALA A 38 -19.86 5.55 -1.24
CA ALA A 38 -20.20 6.60 -0.28
C ALA A 38 -20.62 6.03 1.09
N ALA A 39 -21.26 4.85 1.10
CA ALA A 39 -21.66 4.11 2.29
C ALA A 39 -20.74 2.91 2.50
N ARG A 40 -19.49 3.18 2.89
CA ARG A 40 -18.49 2.13 3.13
C ARG A 40 -18.95 1.19 4.23
N SER A 41 -18.84 -0.11 3.97
CA SER A 41 -19.09 -1.11 5.00
C SER A 41 -18.12 -0.92 6.17
N PRO A 42 -18.59 -0.90 7.42
CA PRO A 42 -17.71 -0.87 8.60
C PRO A 42 -17.01 -2.20 8.85
N VAL A 43 -17.28 -3.23 8.07
CA VAL A 43 -16.61 -4.53 8.17
C VAL A 43 -15.13 -4.36 7.88
N PRO A 44 -14.24 -4.76 8.79
CA PRO A 44 -12.80 -4.61 8.60
C PRO A 44 -12.29 -5.38 7.38
N THR A 45 -11.25 -4.87 6.76
CA THR A 45 -10.53 -5.57 5.70
C THR A 45 -9.07 -5.73 6.13
N TYR A 46 -8.54 -6.93 6.01
CA TYR A 46 -7.15 -7.24 6.31
C TYR A 46 -6.46 -7.86 5.11
N LEU A 47 -5.33 -7.25 4.72
CA LEU A 47 -4.45 -7.73 3.66
C LEU A 47 -3.20 -8.37 4.28
N TRP A 48 -2.86 -9.59 3.89
CA TRP A 48 -1.63 -10.21 4.38
C TRP A 48 -0.85 -10.85 3.23
N GLY A 49 0.42 -11.09 3.44
CA GLY A 49 1.30 -11.72 2.45
C GLY A 49 2.74 -11.26 2.58
N PRO A 50 3.65 -11.85 1.81
CA PRO A 50 5.08 -11.58 1.89
C PRO A 50 5.41 -10.13 1.56
N GLU A 51 6.64 -9.72 1.90
CA GLU A 51 7.20 -8.45 1.44
C GLU A 51 7.16 -8.37 -0.09
N GLY A 52 6.98 -7.17 -0.62
CA GLY A 52 6.86 -6.96 -2.07
C GLY A 52 5.52 -7.39 -2.70
N ALA A 53 4.56 -7.93 -1.94
CA ALA A 53 3.23 -8.26 -2.46
C ALA A 53 2.33 -7.04 -2.74
N GLY A 54 2.76 -5.82 -2.36
CA GLY A 54 2.07 -4.58 -2.65
C GLY A 54 1.05 -4.15 -1.59
N LYS A 55 1.12 -4.66 -0.36
CA LYS A 55 0.21 -4.32 0.75
C LYS A 55 0.16 -2.81 1.01
N THR A 56 1.31 -2.22 1.35
CA THR A 56 1.43 -0.77 1.61
C THR A 56 1.03 0.07 0.38
N HIS A 57 1.34 -0.39 -0.84
CA HIS A 57 0.88 0.27 -2.07
C HIS A 57 -0.65 0.35 -2.11
N LEU A 58 -1.35 -0.76 -1.86
CA LEU A 58 -2.82 -0.81 -1.86
C LEU A 58 -3.42 0.05 -0.74
N LEU A 59 -2.82 0.06 0.46
CA LEU A 59 -3.27 0.94 1.54
C LEU A 59 -3.11 2.41 1.17
N ARG A 60 -1.95 2.81 0.65
CA ARG A 60 -1.68 4.19 0.22
C ARG A 60 -2.58 4.60 -0.95
N ALA A 61 -2.80 3.72 -1.91
CA ALA A 61 -3.71 3.96 -3.03
C ALA A 61 -5.16 4.17 -2.57
N ALA A 62 -5.63 3.33 -1.66
CA ALA A 62 -6.96 3.49 -1.04
C ALA A 62 -7.05 4.81 -0.25
N ARG A 63 -6.00 5.16 0.52
CA ARG A 63 -5.93 6.44 1.24
C ARG A 63 -6.00 7.63 0.29
N ALA A 64 -5.19 7.64 -0.78
CA ALA A 64 -5.17 8.71 -1.76
C ALA A 64 -6.56 8.92 -2.40
N GLN A 65 -7.23 7.83 -2.75
CA GLN A 65 -8.59 7.89 -3.31
C GLN A 65 -9.60 8.45 -2.30
N LEU A 66 -9.52 8.08 -1.02
CA LEU A 66 -10.38 8.62 0.04
C LEU A 66 -10.16 10.12 0.26
N LEU A 67 -8.89 10.55 0.33
CA LEU A 67 -8.52 11.96 0.47
C LEU A 67 -9.00 12.79 -0.72
N ALA A 68 -8.92 12.26 -1.95
CA ALA A 68 -9.44 12.92 -3.15
C ALA A 68 -10.97 13.10 -3.13
N GLN A 69 -11.69 12.29 -2.35
CA GLN A 69 -13.13 12.42 -2.09
C GLN A 69 -13.46 13.36 -0.92
N GLY A 70 -12.44 13.99 -0.32
CA GLY A 70 -12.60 14.89 0.83
C GLY A 70 -12.79 14.17 2.17
N ALA A 71 -12.46 12.87 2.26
CA ALA A 71 -12.53 12.12 3.50
C ALA A 71 -11.30 12.35 4.37
N ASP A 72 -11.48 12.40 5.69
CA ASP A 72 -10.38 12.38 6.65
C ASP A 72 -9.99 10.93 6.98
N VAL A 73 -8.69 10.64 6.95
CA VAL A 73 -8.19 9.26 7.09
C VAL A 73 -7.11 9.15 8.16
N GLY A 74 -7.38 8.34 9.18
CA GLY A 74 -6.37 7.94 10.16
C GLY A 74 -5.38 6.95 9.56
N TRP A 75 -4.09 7.22 9.74
CA TRP A 75 -3.00 6.34 9.29
C TRP A 75 -2.10 5.99 10.47
N LEU A 76 -1.96 4.70 10.75
CA LEU A 76 -1.08 4.17 11.79
C LEU A 76 -0.05 3.25 11.18
N ASP A 77 1.20 3.52 11.44
CA ASP A 77 2.37 2.73 11.07
C ASP A 77 3.42 2.74 12.19
N ILE A 78 4.59 2.17 11.94
CA ILE A 78 5.69 2.11 12.93
C ILE A 78 6.28 3.48 13.29
N ASP A 79 6.09 4.49 12.45
CA ASP A 79 6.59 5.85 12.67
C ASP A 79 5.59 6.71 13.45
N THR A 80 4.38 6.21 13.66
CA THR A 80 3.33 6.90 14.41
C THR A 80 3.70 6.97 15.89
N PRO A 81 3.68 8.16 16.54
CA PRO A 81 3.97 8.26 17.96
C PRO A 81 3.05 7.36 18.79
N PRO A 82 3.60 6.63 19.78
CA PRO A 82 2.80 5.83 20.69
C PRO A 82 1.72 6.66 21.39
N ARG A 83 0.57 6.04 21.65
CA ARG A 83 -0.58 6.68 22.34
C ARG A 83 -1.18 7.85 21.56
N THR A 84 -0.94 7.96 20.25
CA THR A 84 -1.66 8.92 19.41
C THR A 84 -3.17 8.68 19.56
N PRO A 85 -3.94 9.72 19.98
CA PRO A 85 -5.36 9.54 20.24
C PRO A 85 -6.14 9.28 18.95
N PHE A 86 -7.25 8.55 19.05
CA PHE A 86 -8.21 8.42 17.97
C PHE A 86 -8.86 9.78 17.67
N ASN A 87 -9.01 10.10 16.39
CA ASN A 87 -9.70 11.32 15.98
C ASN A 87 -11.13 10.99 15.50
N GLU A 88 -12.11 11.53 16.18
CA GLU A 88 -13.55 11.34 15.89
C GLU A 88 -14.00 11.89 14.52
N HIS A 89 -13.18 12.70 13.86
CA HIS A 89 -13.47 13.25 12.53
C HIS A 89 -13.06 12.32 11.39
N TRP A 90 -12.22 11.31 11.66
CA TRP A 90 -11.83 10.38 10.60
C TRP A 90 -13.03 9.64 10.01
N ASP A 91 -13.00 9.46 8.69
CA ASP A 91 -13.97 8.68 7.92
C ASP A 91 -13.55 7.23 7.73
N ALA A 92 -12.24 6.95 7.85
CA ALA A 92 -11.66 5.62 7.78
C ALA A 92 -10.37 5.53 8.60
N VAL A 93 -9.96 4.32 8.98
CA VAL A 93 -8.70 4.04 9.67
C VAL A 93 -7.90 3.02 8.88
N LEU A 94 -6.63 3.33 8.63
CA LEU A 94 -5.68 2.46 7.94
C LEU A 94 -4.52 2.10 8.87
N LEU A 95 -4.21 0.81 8.97
CA LEU A 95 -3.16 0.25 9.84
C LEU A 95 -2.15 -0.49 8.96
N ASP A 96 -0.96 0.07 8.76
CA ASP A 96 0.07 -0.54 7.91
C ASP A 96 1.11 -1.30 8.74
N ASP A 97 1.60 -2.40 8.19
CA ASP A 97 2.63 -3.27 8.79
C ASP A 97 2.37 -3.65 10.26
N VAL A 98 1.11 -4.01 10.56
CA VAL A 98 0.66 -4.33 11.95
C VAL A 98 1.53 -5.39 12.65
N HIS A 99 2.21 -6.25 11.91
CA HIS A 99 3.09 -7.29 12.43
C HIS A 99 4.37 -6.74 13.09
N LEU A 100 4.70 -5.46 12.85
CA LEU A 100 5.85 -4.76 13.42
C LEU A 100 5.48 -3.92 14.65
N TYR A 101 4.22 -3.89 15.05
CA TYR A 101 3.78 -3.06 16.18
C TYR A 101 4.31 -3.60 17.49
N ASP A 102 5.01 -2.76 18.22
CA ASP A 102 5.36 -2.99 19.61
C ASP A 102 4.14 -2.92 20.54
N THR A 103 4.32 -3.16 21.82
CA THR A 103 3.23 -3.17 22.80
C THR A 103 2.44 -1.87 22.83
N GLU A 104 3.09 -0.71 22.72
CA GLU A 104 2.44 0.60 22.79
C GLU A 104 1.63 0.89 21.50
N LEU A 105 2.18 0.56 20.33
CA LEU A 105 1.46 0.69 19.08
C LEU A 105 0.29 -0.29 18.99
N GLN A 106 0.43 -1.50 19.54
CA GLN A 106 -0.69 -2.46 19.62
C GLN A 106 -1.83 -1.90 20.48
N HIS A 107 -1.54 -1.20 21.57
CA HIS A 107 -2.55 -0.50 22.38
C HIS A 107 -3.21 0.64 21.59
N THR A 108 -2.42 1.41 20.86
CA THR A 108 -2.92 2.48 19.99
C THR A 108 -3.83 1.92 18.89
N ALA A 109 -3.37 0.89 18.18
CA ALA A 109 -4.13 0.22 17.12
C ALA A 109 -5.44 -0.37 17.64
N PHE A 110 -5.42 -1.01 18.80
CA PHE A 110 -6.62 -1.54 19.44
C PHE A 110 -7.62 -0.43 19.79
N ASN A 111 -7.14 0.67 20.38
CA ASN A 111 -7.99 1.82 20.70
C ASN A 111 -8.62 2.41 19.43
N TRP A 112 -7.83 2.62 18.37
CA TRP A 112 -8.35 3.13 17.10
C TRP A 112 -9.36 2.18 16.48
N PHE A 113 -9.08 0.88 16.52
CA PHE A 113 -9.98 -0.14 15.97
C PHE A 113 -11.34 -0.12 16.68
N VAL A 114 -11.35 -0.12 18.02
CA VAL A 114 -12.59 -0.13 18.81
C VAL A 114 -13.40 1.13 18.56
N ASN A 115 -12.76 2.31 18.59
CA ASN A 115 -13.45 3.57 18.35
C ASN A 115 -13.93 3.75 16.90
N ALA A 116 -13.25 3.11 15.94
CA ALA A 116 -13.71 3.11 14.56
C ALA A 116 -14.94 2.22 14.36
N VAL A 117 -14.91 0.98 14.86
CA VAL A 117 -15.95 -0.02 14.57
C VAL A 117 -17.15 0.10 15.49
N ALA A 118 -16.94 0.47 16.76
CA ALA A 118 -17.98 0.61 17.77
C ALA A 118 -17.91 1.97 18.48
N PRO A 119 -18.09 3.08 17.77
CA PRO A 119 -17.96 4.42 18.33
C PRO A 119 -19.10 4.77 19.27
N ALA A 120 -18.81 5.57 20.28
CA ALA A 120 -19.81 6.09 21.21
C ALA A 120 -20.85 7.00 20.50
N ASN A 121 -20.48 7.66 19.41
CA ASN A 121 -21.36 8.56 18.62
C ASN A 121 -22.21 7.85 17.56
N GLY A 122 -22.15 6.53 17.48
CA GLY A 122 -22.99 5.71 16.60
C GLY A 122 -22.58 5.66 15.12
N ARG A 123 -21.53 6.37 14.66
CA ARG A 123 -21.04 6.31 13.29
C ARG A 123 -19.84 5.36 13.21
N ALA A 124 -20.08 4.10 12.84
CA ALA A 124 -19.01 3.16 12.57
C ALA A 124 -18.18 3.57 11.33
N ARG A 125 -16.87 3.36 11.41
CA ARG A 125 -15.91 3.69 10.37
C ARG A 125 -15.20 2.42 9.90
N PRO A 126 -14.92 2.28 8.59
CA PRO A 126 -14.20 1.13 8.07
C PRO A 126 -12.74 1.13 8.52
N VAL A 127 -12.21 -0.07 8.74
CA VAL A 127 -10.81 -0.31 9.04
C VAL A 127 -10.20 -1.14 7.92
N LEU A 128 -9.10 -0.67 7.35
CA LEU A 128 -8.27 -1.40 6.41
C LEU A 128 -6.89 -1.60 7.04
N ALA A 129 -6.45 -2.84 7.15
CA ALA A 129 -5.17 -3.16 7.79
C ALA A 129 -4.31 -4.07 6.90
N ALA A 130 -2.98 -4.00 7.10
CA ALA A 130 -2.03 -4.84 6.38
C ALA A 130 -0.95 -5.41 7.30
N GLY A 131 -0.52 -6.65 7.03
CA GLY A 131 0.55 -7.32 7.76
C GLY A 131 1.20 -8.44 6.97
N LEU A 132 2.22 -9.06 7.58
CA LEU A 132 2.99 -10.13 6.94
C LEU A 132 2.28 -11.47 6.96
N LEU A 133 1.57 -11.77 8.05
CA LEU A 133 1.01 -13.07 8.37
C LEU A 133 -0.53 -13.05 8.39
N PRO A 134 -1.19 -14.20 8.21
CA PRO A 134 -2.63 -14.30 8.41
C PRO A 134 -2.99 -13.93 9.86
N PRO A 135 -4.22 -13.48 10.13
CA PRO A 135 -4.61 -12.99 11.46
C PRO A 135 -4.30 -13.95 12.61
N ALA A 136 -4.47 -15.26 12.40
CA ALA A 136 -4.24 -16.27 13.43
C ALA A 136 -2.78 -16.36 13.89
N ASP A 137 -1.83 -16.04 13.01
CA ASP A 137 -0.39 -16.21 13.22
C ASP A 137 0.33 -14.90 13.58
N LEU A 138 -0.42 -13.77 13.64
CA LEU A 138 0.17 -12.48 13.99
C LEU A 138 0.68 -12.48 15.44
N PRO A 139 1.92 -11.98 15.70
CA PRO A 139 2.48 -11.85 17.04
C PRO A 139 1.88 -10.62 17.77
N LEU A 140 0.56 -10.52 17.78
CA LEU A 140 -0.18 -9.42 18.39
C LEU A 140 -0.99 -9.90 19.58
N ARG A 141 -1.40 -8.97 20.43
CA ARG A 141 -2.37 -9.23 21.49
C ARG A 141 -3.65 -9.86 20.92
N GLU A 142 -4.22 -10.81 21.64
CA GLU A 142 -5.31 -11.65 21.16
C GLU A 142 -6.55 -10.86 20.71
N ASP A 143 -6.89 -9.82 21.44
CA ASP A 143 -8.06 -9.00 21.17
C ASP A 143 -7.94 -8.16 19.87
N LEU A 144 -6.73 -7.68 19.53
CA LEU A 144 -6.47 -7.01 18.26
C LEU A 144 -6.43 -8.02 17.10
N ARG A 145 -5.71 -9.14 17.30
CA ARG A 145 -5.59 -10.22 16.31
C ARG A 145 -6.95 -10.77 15.91
N THR A 146 -7.81 -11.06 16.86
CA THR A 146 -9.17 -11.56 16.61
C THR A 146 -9.98 -10.58 15.77
N ARG A 147 -9.89 -9.27 16.07
CA ARG A 147 -10.62 -8.23 15.34
C ARG A 147 -10.16 -8.07 13.90
N LEU A 148 -8.85 -8.18 13.64
CA LEU A 148 -8.31 -8.15 12.28
C LEU A 148 -8.84 -9.31 11.43
N GLY A 149 -9.18 -10.44 12.06
CA GLY A 149 -9.77 -11.61 11.40
C GLY A 149 -11.28 -11.59 11.22
N TRP A 150 -12.01 -10.59 11.74
CA TRP A 150 -13.48 -10.59 11.75
C TRP A 150 -14.13 -10.35 10.39
N GLY A 151 -13.43 -9.68 9.48
CA GLY A 151 -14.02 -9.21 8.24
C GLY A 151 -13.48 -9.90 7.01
N HIS A 152 -13.20 -9.10 6.01
CA HIS A 152 -12.63 -9.58 4.76
C HIS A 152 -11.12 -9.77 4.93
N VAL A 153 -10.63 -10.97 4.67
CA VAL A 153 -9.20 -11.30 4.76
C VAL A 153 -8.71 -11.74 3.39
N PHE A 154 -7.70 -11.07 2.85
CA PHE A 154 -7.11 -11.40 1.57
C PHE A 154 -5.62 -11.70 1.71
N GLU A 155 -5.21 -12.84 1.14
CA GLU A 155 -3.81 -13.14 0.91
C GLU A 155 -3.35 -12.42 -0.35
N LEU A 156 -2.25 -11.68 -0.27
CA LEU A 156 -1.59 -11.07 -1.41
C LEU A 156 -0.35 -11.87 -1.79
N HIS A 157 -0.21 -12.07 -3.10
CA HIS A 157 0.90 -12.80 -3.69
C HIS A 157 1.84 -11.84 -4.40
N VAL A 158 3.14 -12.13 -4.32
CA VAL A 158 4.16 -11.41 -5.11
C VAL A 158 3.91 -11.70 -6.59
N LEU A 159 4.09 -10.68 -7.41
CA LEU A 159 3.99 -10.82 -8.85
C LEU A 159 5.12 -11.73 -9.36
N PRO A 160 4.83 -12.79 -10.13
CA PRO A 160 5.86 -13.63 -10.73
C PRO A 160 6.83 -12.81 -11.58
N GLU A 161 8.11 -13.19 -11.62
CA GLU A 161 9.14 -12.45 -12.36
C GLU A 161 8.78 -12.27 -13.84
N SER A 162 8.17 -13.28 -14.48
CA SER A 162 7.72 -13.18 -15.86
C SER A 162 6.67 -12.09 -16.10
N GLU A 163 5.72 -11.96 -15.17
CA GLU A 163 4.70 -10.90 -15.22
C GLU A 163 5.32 -9.53 -14.92
N MET A 164 6.22 -9.46 -13.94
CA MET A 164 6.95 -8.25 -13.60
C MET A 164 7.77 -7.72 -14.79
N ARG A 165 8.48 -8.61 -15.50
CA ARG A 165 9.21 -8.28 -16.74
C ARG A 165 8.27 -7.70 -17.80
N ALA A 166 7.12 -8.34 -18.01
CA ALA A 166 6.14 -7.88 -18.99
C ALA A 166 5.58 -6.50 -18.66
N VAL A 167 5.34 -6.22 -17.37
CA VAL A 167 4.86 -4.91 -16.89
C VAL A 167 5.94 -3.84 -17.09
N LEU A 168 7.17 -4.10 -16.66
CA LEU A 168 8.27 -3.15 -16.80
C LEU A 168 8.57 -2.84 -18.27
N ARG A 169 8.53 -3.85 -19.15
CA ARG A 169 8.73 -3.65 -20.58
C ARG A 169 7.65 -2.76 -21.18
N ARG A 170 6.38 -3.05 -20.91
CA ARG A 170 5.27 -2.18 -21.36
C ARG A 170 5.39 -0.74 -20.84
N ALA A 171 5.78 -0.60 -19.58
CA ALA A 171 5.93 0.72 -18.98
C ALA A 171 7.11 1.50 -19.57
N ALA A 172 8.20 0.82 -19.94
CA ALA A 172 9.34 1.40 -20.65
C ALA A 172 8.97 1.80 -22.07
N ASP A 173 8.32 0.90 -22.81
CA ASP A 173 7.86 1.15 -24.20
C ASP A 173 6.92 2.36 -24.25
N ALA A 174 6.00 2.50 -23.30
CA ALA A 174 5.10 3.65 -23.20
C ALA A 174 5.81 5.00 -22.98
N ARG A 175 7.03 4.97 -22.43
CA ARG A 175 7.90 6.14 -22.21
C ARG A 175 8.93 6.32 -23.32
N GLY A 176 8.95 5.43 -24.32
CA GLY A 176 9.99 5.42 -25.36
C GLY A 176 11.37 5.01 -24.87
N VAL A 177 11.44 4.34 -23.70
CA VAL A 177 12.68 3.83 -23.11
C VAL A 177 12.87 2.38 -23.52
N PHE A 178 13.99 2.07 -24.21
CA PHE A 178 14.30 0.71 -24.56
C PHE A 178 15.05 0.00 -23.41
N LEU A 179 14.44 -1.05 -22.85
CA LEU A 179 15.07 -1.92 -21.87
C LEU A 179 15.55 -3.21 -22.54
N SER A 180 16.86 -3.33 -22.74
CA SER A 180 17.44 -4.59 -23.19
C SER A 180 17.27 -5.69 -22.13
N ASP A 181 17.37 -6.96 -22.55
CA ASP A 181 17.30 -8.09 -21.62
C ASP A 181 18.41 -8.05 -20.56
N GLU A 182 19.59 -7.54 -20.91
CA GLU A 182 20.71 -7.36 -19.98
C GLU A 182 20.38 -6.34 -18.89
N VAL A 183 19.83 -5.19 -19.29
CA VAL A 183 19.37 -4.14 -18.34
C VAL A 183 18.24 -4.65 -17.48
N MET A 184 17.28 -5.37 -18.06
CA MET A 184 16.18 -5.97 -17.33
C MET A 184 16.69 -6.99 -16.29
N ASN A 185 17.61 -7.87 -16.67
CA ASN A 185 18.23 -8.84 -15.75
C ASN A 185 18.99 -8.14 -14.62
N PHE A 186 19.75 -7.09 -14.96
CA PHE A 186 20.48 -6.30 -13.97
C PHE A 186 19.53 -5.63 -12.97
N VAL A 187 18.48 -4.99 -13.46
CA VAL A 187 17.48 -4.31 -12.63
C VAL A 187 16.78 -5.29 -11.71
N LEU A 188 16.27 -6.40 -12.22
CA LEU A 188 15.55 -7.41 -11.42
C LEU A 188 16.45 -8.19 -10.45
N GLY A 189 17.74 -8.29 -10.75
CA GLY A 189 18.72 -8.95 -9.88
C GLY A 189 19.32 -8.06 -8.80
N ARG A 190 19.33 -6.75 -8.99
CA ARG A 190 20.02 -5.80 -8.12
C ARG A 190 19.08 -4.97 -7.24
N PHE A 191 17.89 -4.69 -7.73
CA PHE A 191 16.91 -3.88 -7.03
C PHE A 191 15.85 -4.75 -6.36
N SER A 192 15.17 -4.17 -5.38
CA SER A 192 14.04 -4.81 -4.71
C SER A 192 13.03 -5.35 -5.75
N ARG A 193 12.53 -6.56 -5.55
CA ARG A 193 11.47 -7.15 -6.38
C ARG A 193 10.10 -6.49 -6.17
N ASP A 194 10.08 -5.37 -5.50
CA ASP A 194 8.90 -4.51 -5.38
C ASP A 194 8.69 -3.72 -6.68
N LEU A 195 7.57 -3.98 -7.33
CA LEU A 195 7.23 -3.34 -8.60
C LEU A 195 7.16 -1.81 -8.48
N GLY A 196 6.72 -1.28 -7.34
CA GLY A 196 6.67 0.17 -7.09
C GLY A 196 8.06 0.82 -7.20
N SER A 197 9.06 0.24 -6.52
CA SER A 197 10.45 0.71 -6.58
C SER A 197 11.04 0.61 -7.99
N LEU A 198 10.69 -0.47 -8.72
CA LEU A 198 11.14 -0.66 -10.10
C LEU A 198 10.51 0.36 -11.06
N MET A 199 9.24 0.70 -10.87
CA MET A 199 8.56 1.74 -11.64
C MET A 199 9.15 3.14 -11.36
N GLN A 200 9.49 3.44 -10.12
CA GLN A 200 10.18 4.68 -9.75
C GLN A 200 11.56 4.78 -10.42
N LEU A 201 12.31 3.68 -10.42
CA LEU A 201 13.59 3.63 -11.14
C LEU A 201 13.40 3.92 -12.63
N LEU A 202 12.36 3.35 -13.24
CA LEU A 202 12.04 3.60 -14.64
C LEU A 202 11.70 5.06 -14.91
N ASP A 203 10.93 5.70 -14.03
CA ASP A 203 10.62 7.14 -14.11
C ASP A 203 11.87 8.01 -13.95
N HIS A 204 12.84 7.59 -13.15
CA HIS A 204 14.13 8.27 -13.04
C HIS A 204 14.97 8.12 -14.31
N LEU A 205 14.99 6.93 -14.91
CA LEU A 205 15.72 6.68 -16.16
C LEU A 205 15.13 7.51 -17.31
N ASP A 206 13.80 7.59 -17.42
CA ASP A 206 13.11 8.39 -18.43
C ASP A 206 13.47 9.88 -18.30
N ARG A 207 13.35 10.44 -17.09
CA ARG A 207 13.73 11.83 -16.82
C ARG A 207 15.21 12.10 -17.14
N TYR A 208 16.09 11.17 -16.80
CA TYR A 208 17.52 11.30 -17.12
C TYR A 208 17.77 11.25 -18.63
N ALA A 209 17.11 10.35 -19.35
CA ALA A 209 17.23 10.25 -20.81
C ALA A 209 16.77 11.56 -21.49
N LEU A 210 15.65 12.14 -21.07
CA LEU A 210 15.15 13.41 -21.57
C LEU A 210 16.11 14.57 -21.29
N GLN A 211 16.71 14.65 -20.09
CA GLN A 211 17.66 15.70 -19.72
C GLN A 211 18.99 15.60 -20.47
N THR A 212 19.41 14.40 -20.80
CA THR A 212 20.72 14.17 -21.46
C THR A 212 20.62 14.04 -22.97
N GLN A 213 19.41 14.11 -23.56
CA GLN A 213 19.14 13.88 -25.00
C GLN A 213 19.72 12.55 -25.51
N ARG A 214 19.81 11.56 -24.65
CA ARG A 214 20.23 10.20 -24.97
C ARG A 214 19.02 9.29 -24.82
N ALA A 215 18.55 8.82 -25.97
CA ALA A 215 17.55 7.75 -26.03
C ALA A 215 18.18 6.39 -25.71
#